data_847de19cfbbd50a29d5bd0ba95197a7c
#
_entry.id   847de19cfbbd50a29d5bd0ba95197a7c
#
_cell.length_a   1.000
_cell.length_b   1.000
_cell.length_c   1.000
_cell.angle_alpha   90.00
_cell.angle_beta   90.00
_cell.angle_gamma   90.00
#
_symmetry.space_group_name_H-M   'P 1'
#
loop_
_entity.id
_entity.type
_entity.pdbx_description
1 polymer ?
#
loop_
_entity_poly.entity_id
_entity_poly.type
_entity_poly.pdbx_seq_one_letter_code
_entity_poly.pdbx_strand_id
1 'polypeptide(L)'
;MIPVAHGAAAEAFKASVGGVIIGPVNENFQQMTTASGQLVFDQNAEPISLWCGDESDGETIRACNQLYDPLLNYKFGGTDLIPGLAEKWDASPDAMSFTFHLRQGVKFSNGAAFDANDVVATYDAQWDTKSPNHKGTDGTFVYWTGLFTQFLNPPPKSN
;
A
#
# COMPACT_ATOMS: atom_id res chain seq x y z
N MET A 1 6.27 -3.91 26.57
CA MET A 1 5.05 -3.06 26.64
C MET A 1 3.86 -4.00 26.75
N ILE A 2 3.00 -3.82 27.76
CA ILE A 2 1.79 -4.63 27.90
C ILE A 2 0.65 -3.82 27.28
N PRO A 3 -0.02 -4.29 26.22
CA PRO A 3 -1.16 -3.58 25.67
C PRO A 3 -2.31 -3.57 26.69
N VAL A 4 -2.81 -2.39 26.99
CA VAL A 4 -3.92 -2.20 27.96
C VAL A 4 -5.29 -2.14 27.28
N ALA A 5 -5.35 -2.01 25.96
CA ALA A 5 -6.59 -2.04 25.18
C ALA A 5 -6.31 -2.45 23.73
N HIS A 6 -7.30 -3.06 23.10
CA HIS A 6 -7.35 -3.27 21.66
C HIS A 6 -8.46 -2.39 21.10
N GLY A 7 -8.13 -1.55 20.13
CA GLY A 7 -9.14 -0.84 19.33
C GLY A 7 -9.87 -1.83 18.42
N ALA A 8 -11.16 -1.62 18.22
CA ALA A 8 -11.94 -2.31 17.20
C ALA A 8 -12.42 -1.28 16.17
N ALA A 9 -12.23 -1.57 14.89
CA ALA A 9 -12.89 -0.85 13.81
C ALA A 9 -14.21 -1.57 13.48
N ALA A 10 -15.26 -0.82 13.25
CA ALA A 10 -16.55 -1.33 12.85
C ALA A 10 -16.98 -0.67 11.54
N GLU A 11 -17.49 -1.47 10.64
CA GLU A 11 -18.07 -1.03 9.37
C GLU A 11 -19.52 -1.49 9.27
N ALA A 12 -20.35 -0.70 8.62
CA ALA A 12 -21.74 -1.02 8.40
C ALA A 12 -22.04 -1.08 6.89
N PHE A 13 -22.66 -2.14 6.46
CA PHE A 13 -23.07 -2.34 5.08
C PHE A 13 -24.58 -2.56 4.97
N LYS A 14 -25.17 -2.11 3.86
CA LYS A 14 -26.53 -2.52 3.52
C LYS A 14 -26.55 -4.03 3.26
N ALA A 15 -27.59 -4.71 3.70
CA ALA A 15 -27.73 -6.16 3.49
C ALA A 15 -27.74 -6.60 2.01
N SER A 16 -27.94 -5.64 1.10
CA SER A 16 -27.92 -5.87 -0.35
C SER A 16 -26.51 -5.81 -0.97
N VAL A 17 -25.49 -5.51 -0.20
CA VAL A 17 -24.09 -5.55 -0.66
C VAL A 17 -23.55 -6.95 -0.44
N GLY A 18 -23.23 -7.63 -1.53
CA GLY A 18 -22.59 -8.95 -1.49
C GLY A 18 -21.08 -8.86 -1.48
N GLY A 19 -20.39 -9.97 -1.16
CA GLY A 19 -18.93 -10.08 -1.25
C GLY A 19 -18.16 -9.26 -0.21
N VAL A 20 -18.81 -8.82 0.86
CA VAL A 20 -18.17 -8.08 1.94
C VAL A 20 -17.22 -9.00 2.71
N ILE A 21 -15.94 -8.68 2.71
CA ILE A 21 -14.92 -9.37 3.48
C ILE A 21 -14.18 -8.30 4.30
N ILE A 22 -14.44 -8.29 5.60
CA ILE A 22 -13.79 -7.38 6.54
C ILE A 22 -12.53 -8.07 7.05
N GLY A 23 -11.42 -7.37 6.98
CA GLY A 23 -10.13 -7.84 7.46
C GLY A 23 -9.47 -6.83 8.40
N PRO A 24 -8.42 -7.25 9.11
CA PRO A 24 -7.74 -6.38 10.06
C PRO A 24 -6.83 -5.33 9.39
N VAL A 25 -6.65 -5.39 8.07
CA VAL A 25 -5.67 -4.56 7.36
C VAL A 25 -6.32 -3.59 6.38
N ASN A 26 -7.23 -4.08 5.53
CA ASN A 26 -7.86 -3.26 4.50
C ASN A 26 -9.22 -3.81 4.07
N GLU A 27 -10.05 -2.95 3.55
CA GLU A 27 -11.30 -3.26 2.87
C GLU A 27 -11.01 -3.61 1.40
N ASN A 28 -11.73 -4.60 0.88
CA ASN A 28 -11.57 -5.08 -0.49
C ASN A 28 -12.80 -4.78 -1.33
N PHE A 29 -12.92 -3.55 -1.82
CA PHE A 29 -14.09 -3.11 -2.60
C PHE A 29 -14.24 -3.89 -3.90
N GLN A 30 -13.14 -4.36 -4.50
CA GLN A 30 -13.17 -5.20 -5.70
C GLN A 30 -13.91 -6.53 -5.53
N GLN A 31 -14.13 -6.99 -4.29
CA GLN A 31 -14.91 -8.19 -4.00
C GLN A 31 -16.39 -7.88 -3.76
N MET A 32 -16.73 -6.62 -3.55
CA MET A 32 -18.10 -6.22 -3.24
C MET A 32 -18.96 -6.13 -4.50
N THR A 33 -20.19 -6.55 -4.38
CA THR A 33 -21.17 -6.54 -5.47
C THR A 33 -22.44 -5.85 -5.04
N THR A 34 -23.07 -5.14 -5.96
CA THR A 34 -24.39 -4.51 -5.79
C THR A 34 -25.25 -4.78 -7.00
N ALA A 35 -26.57 -4.76 -6.83
CA ALA A 35 -27.51 -4.97 -7.93
C ALA A 35 -27.40 -3.89 -9.03
N SER A 36 -27.00 -2.67 -8.66
CA SER A 36 -26.82 -1.56 -9.60
C SER A 36 -25.46 -1.54 -10.30
N GLY A 37 -24.50 -2.37 -9.86
CA GLY A 37 -23.11 -2.28 -10.29
C GLY A 37 -22.37 -1.05 -9.75
N GLN A 38 -23.00 -0.25 -8.91
CA GLN A 38 -22.41 0.93 -8.28
C GLN A 38 -22.28 0.72 -6.78
N LEU A 39 -21.06 0.84 -6.24
CA LEU A 39 -20.80 0.87 -4.81
C LEU A 39 -20.63 2.33 -4.37
N VAL A 40 -21.35 2.71 -3.33
CA VAL A 40 -21.15 3.98 -2.62
C VAL A 40 -20.61 3.66 -1.25
N PHE A 41 -19.48 4.22 -0.93
CA PHE A 41 -18.80 4.04 0.35
C PHE A 41 -18.63 5.41 1.01
N ASP A 42 -19.14 5.54 2.23
CA ASP A 42 -18.96 6.73 3.04
C ASP A 42 -17.78 6.54 3.98
N GLN A 43 -16.92 7.53 4.05
CA GLN A 43 -15.79 7.56 4.97
C GLN A 43 -15.79 8.87 5.78
N ASN A 44 -14.98 8.90 6.84
CA ASN A 44 -15.03 9.94 7.84
C ASN A 44 -14.55 11.31 7.33
N ALA A 45 -13.65 11.31 6.34
CA ALA A 45 -13.12 12.53 5.71
C ALA A 45 -12.73 12.27 4.25
N GLU A 46 -12.46 13.32 3.52
CA GLU A 46 -11.89 13.25 2.18
C GLU A 46 -10.42 12.79 2.24
N PRO A 47 -9.93 12.03 1.25
CA PRO A 47 -8.50 11.79 1.09
C PRO A 47 -7.73 13.10 0.97
N ILE A 48 -6.61 13.23 1.65
CA ILE A 48 -5.75 14.41 1.56
C ILE A 48 -5.16 14.51 0.15
N SER A 49 -4.72 13.36 -0.38
CA SER A 49 -4.25 13.25 -1.76
C SER A 49 -4.51 11.84 -2.30
N LEU A 50 -4.23 11.61 -3.58
CA LEU A 50 -4.18 10.27 -4.16
C LEU A 50 -2.74 9.80 -4.42
N TRP A 51 -1.75 10.51 -3.88
CA TRP A 51 -0.34 10.11 -3.84
C TRP A 51 -0.02 9.53 -2.46
N CYS A 52 -0.05 8.23 -2.34
CA CYS A 52 0.02 7.51 -1.07
C CYS A 52 1.43 7.38 -0.49
N GLY A 53 2.46 7.69 -1.26
CA GLY A 53 3.85 7.61 -0.80
C GLY A 53 4.17 8.59 0.33
N ASP A 54 3.43 9.68 0.43
CA ASP A 54 3.61 10.74 1.42
C ASP A 54 2.59 10.70 2.56
N GLU A 55 1.47 10.00 2.38
CA GLU A 55 0.32 10.09 3.27
C GLU A 55 0.29 9.00 4.33
N SER A 56 -0.35 9.30 5.46
CA SER A 56 -0.50 8.37 6.58
C SER A 56 -1.91 8.31 7.16
N ASP A 57 -2.83 9.11 6.63
CA ASP A 57 -4.23 9.10 7.09
C ASP A 57 -5.00 7.91 6.50
N GLY A 58 -5.98 7.43 7.27
CA GLY A 58 -6.73 6.22 6.92
C GLY A 58 -7.60 6.38 5.68
N GLU A 59 -8.15 7.55 5.46
CA GLU A 59 -9.03 7.86 4.34
C GLU A 59 -8.28 7.86 3.01
N THR A 60 -7.08 8.46 2.98
CA THR A 60 -6.17 8.40 1.83
C THR A 60 -5.71 6.97 1.56
N ILE A 61 -5.23 6.26 2.60
CA ILE A 61 -4.73 4.89 2.44
C ILE A 61 -5.83 3.94 1.92
N ARG A 62 -7.07 4.11 2.39
CA ARG A 62 -8.22 3.35 1.88
C ARG A 62 -8.44 3.57 0.38
N ALA A 63 -8.43 4.82 -0.08
CA ALA A 63 -8.54 5.13 -1.50
C ALA A 63 -7.35 4.54 -2.29
N CYS A 64 -6.16 4.67 -1.77
CA CYS A 64 -4.93 4.16 -2.38
C CYS A 64 -4.91 2.64 -2.54
N ASN A 65 -5.42 1.91 -1.57
CA ASN A 65 -5.54 0.45 -1.64
C ASN A 65 -6.45 -0.02 -2.78
N GLN A 66 -7.32 0.86 -3.31
CA GLN A 66 -8.16 0.56 -4.47
C GLN A 66 -7.53 1.00 -5.79
N LEU A 67 -6.52 1.87 -5.76
CA LEU A 67 -5.91 2.47 -6.95
C LEU A 67 -4.58 1.83 -7.35
N TYR A 68 -3.81 1.35 -6.37
CA TYR A 68 -2.44 0.89 -6.57
C TYR A 68 -2.27 -0.57 -6.17
N ASP A 69 -1.43 -1.27 -6.92
CA ASP A 69 -1.04 -2.63 -6.58
C ASP A 69 0.30 -2.62 -5.82
N PRO A 70 0.37 -3.23 -4.64
CA PRO A 70 1.62 -3.38 -3.89
C PRO A 70 2.46 -4.55 -4.42
N LEU A 71 3.74 -4.62 -4.00
CA LEU A 71 4.60 -5.78 -4.28
C LEU A 71 4.01 -7.06 -3.70
N LEU A 72 3.54 -7.01 -2.46
CA LEU A 72 2.85 -8.09 -1.76
C LEU A 72 1.51 -7.56 -1.27
N ASN A 73 0.52 -8.42 -1.24
CA ASN A 73 -0.79 -8.08 -0.73
C ASN A 73 -1.13 -8.90 0.52
N TYR A 74 -2.19 -8.57 1.19
CA TYR A 74 -2.76 -9.38 2.27
C TYR A 74 -3.88 -10.26 1.74
N LYS A 75 -3.95 -11.47 2.27
CA LYS A 75 -5.10 -12.34 2.05
C LYS A 75 -6.37 -11.65 2.55
N PHE A 76 -7.41 -11.68 1.77
CA PHE A 76 -8.69 -11.08 2.16
C PHE A 76 -9.18 -11.64 3.51
N GLY A 77 -9.51 -10.74 4.41
CA GLY A 77 -9.96 -11.09 5.76
C GLY A 77 -8.86 -11.55 6.73
N GLY A 78 -7.58 -11.46 6.34
CA GLY A 78 -6.46 -11.94 7.14
C GLY A 78 -5.23 -11.04 7.08
N THR A 79 -4.13 -11.54 7.64
CA THR A 79 -2.82 -10.89 7.67
C THR A 79 -1.74 -11.69 6.95
N ASP A 80 -2.09 -12.84 6.37
CA ASP A 80 -1.14 -13.62 5.58
C ASP A 80 -0.76 -12.87 4.32
N LEU A 81 0.53 -12.83 4.01
CA LEU A 81 1.04 -12.23 2.77
C LEU A 81 0.76 -13.14 1.58
N ILE A 82 0.30 -12.53 0.52
CA ILE A 82 0.09 -13.18 -0.78
C ILE A 82 0.78 -12.38 -1.89
N PRO A 83 1.05 -12.99 -3.05
CA PRO A 83 1.60 -12.30 -4.21
C PRO A 83 0.76 -11.10 -4.66
N GLY A 84 1.46 -10.00 -4.98
CA GLY A 84 0.93 -8.82 -5.65
C GLY A 84 1.66 -8.61 -6.98
N LEU A 85 2.36 -7.48 -7.14
CA LEU A 85 3.25 -7.24 -8.29
C LEU A 85 4.49 -8.14 -8.27
N ALA A 86 4.90 -8.63 -7.10
CA ALA A 86 5.84 -9.73 -6.99
C ALA A 86 5.07 -11.06 -6.91
N GLU A 87 5.44 -12.03 -7.77
CA GLU A 87 4.83 -13.36 -7.77
C GLU A 87 5.39 -14.28 -6.67
N LYS A 88 6.60 -13.97 -6.20
CA LYS A 88 7.27 -14.63 -5.07
C LYS A 88 8.35 -13.73 -4.50
N TRP A 89 8.82 -14.07 -3.32
CA TRP A 89 9.94 -13.38 -2.66
C TRP A 89 10.79 -14.38 -1.87
N ASP A 90 12.05 -14.06 -1.72
CA ASP A 90 13.02 -14.83 -0.94
C ASP A 90 13.64 -13.89 0.12
N ALA A 91 13.79 -14.37 1.33
CA ALA A 91 14.51 -13.69 2.39
C ALA A 91 15.85 -14.38 2.64
N SER A 92 16.91 -13.62 2.87
CA SER A 92 18.19 -14.17 3.35
C SER A 92 18.02 -14.77 4.75
N PRO A 93 18.85 -15.77 5.15
CA PRO A 93 18.74 -16.41 6.46
C PRO A 93 18.83 -15.46 7.66
N ASP A 94 19.52 -14.33 7.49
CA ASP A 94 19.66 -13.27 8.49
C ASP A 94 18.57 -12.19 8.40
N ALA A 95 17.63 -12.34 7.46
CA ALA A 95 16.57 -11.38 7.16
C ALA A 95 17.05 -9.95 6.80
N MET A 96 18.31 -9.81 6.37
CA MET A 96 18.89 -8.52 5.99
C MET A 96 18.68 -8.20 4.50
N SER A 97 18.26 -9.16 3.70
CA SER A 97 18.02 -8.99 2.27
C SER A 97 16.76 -9.71 1.85
N PHE A 98 15.98 -9.05 0.99
CA PHE A 98 14.77 -9.60 0.39
C PHE A 98 14.86 -9.44 -1.12
N THR A 99 14.65 -10.54 -1.84
CA THR A 99 14.58 -10.56 -3.30
C THR A 99 13.16 -10.75 -3.74
N PHE A 100 12.62 -9.80 -4.48
CA PHE A 100 11.27 -9.87 -5.06
C PHE A 100 11.36 -10.25 -6.53
N HIS A 101 10.62 -11.28 -6.94
CA HIS A 101 10.51 -11.70 -8.34
C HIS A 101 9.26 -11.08 -8.93
N LEU A 102 9.44 -10.07 -9.78
CA LEU A 102 8.34 -9.31 -10.33
C LEU A 102 7.58 -10.10 -11.39
N ARG A 103 6.26 -9.97 -11.35
CA ARG A 103 5.35 -10.54 -12.33
C ARG A 103 5.64 -9.95 -13.72
N GLN A 104 5.75 -10.82 -14.73
CA GLN A 104 6.03 -10.41 -16.09
C GLN A 104 4.77 -9.90 -16.81
N GLY A 105 4.95 -8.96 -17.75
CA GLY A 105 3.89 -8.47 -18.61
C GLY A 105 2.89 -7.51 -17.95
N VAL A 106 3.17 -7.07 -16.73
CA VAL A 106 2.35 -6.04 -16.05
C VAL A 106 2.48 -4.71 -16.78
N LYS A 107 1.39 -3.97 -16.85
CA LYS A 107 1.35 -2.64 -17.45
C LYS A 107 0.63 -1.66 -16.53
N PHE A 108 1.08 -0.43 -16.56
CA PHE A 108 0.34 0.69 -15.99
C PHE A 108 -0.95 0.97 -16.75
N SER A 109 -1.86 1.72 -16.17
CA SER A 109 -3.14 2.10 -16.77
C SER A 109 -2.98 2.89 -18.10
N ASN A 110 -1.85 3.56 -18.30
CA ASN A 110 -1.50 4.26 -19.55
C ASN A 110 -0.88 3.32 -20.59
N GLY A 111 -0.71 2.03 -20.32
CA GLY A 111 -0.15 1.02 -21.20
C GLY A 111 1.37 0.87 -21.14
N ALA A 112 2.10 1.71 -20.40
CA ALA A 112 3.54 1.55 -20.20
C ALA A 112 3.84 0.23 -19.47
N ALA A 113 4.96 -0.41 -19.80
CA ALA A 113 5.39 -1.63 -19.11
C ALA A 113 5.89 -1.28 -17.72
N PHE A 114 5.58 -2.15 -16.75
CA PHE A 114 6.10 -2.10 -15.39
C PHE A 114 7.34 -2.98 -15.27
N ASP A 115 8.38 -2.46 -14.62
CA ASP A 115 9.60 -3.19 -14.34
C ASP A 115 10.25 -2.83 -12.99
N ALA A 116 11.45 -3.37 -12.72
CA ALA A 116 12.17 -3.13 -11.49
C ALA A 116 12.61 -1.66 -11.29
N ASN A 117 12.77 -0.89 -12.37
CA ASN A 117 13.13 0.52 -12.26
C ASN A 117 11.98 1.34 -11.67
N ASP A 118 10.74 0.94 -11.93
CA ASP A 118 9.56 1.61 -11.35
C ASP A 118 9.48 1.38 -9.84
N VAL A 119 9.84 0.17 -9.38
CA VAL A 119 9.97 -0.13 -7.95
C VAL A 119 11.05 0.75 -7.33
N VAL A 120 12.24 0.80 -7.93
CA VAL A 120 13.34 1.66 -7.45
C VAL A 120 12.90 3.11 -7.43
N ALA A 121 12.28 3.62 -8.48
CA ALA A 121 11.81 5.01 -8.55
C ALA A 121 10.78 5.34 -7.45
N THR A 122 9.90 4.38 -7.11
CA THR A 122 8.93 4.53 -6.02
C THR A 122 9.62 4.68 -4.67
N TYR A 123 10.64 3.88 -4.40
CA TYR A 123 11.42 3.98 -3.16
C TYR A 123 12.30 5.24 -3.15
N ASP A 124 12.95 5.58 -4.26
CA ASP A 124 13.76 6.80 -4.37
C ASP A 124 12.92 8.05 -4.12
N ALA A 125 11.70 8.09 -4.63
CA ALA A 125 10.78 9.20 -4.39
C ALA A 125 10.48 9.42 -2.91
N GLN A 126 10.51 8.37 -2.09
CA GLN A 126 10.30 8.46 -0.66
C GLN A 126 11.58 8.70 0.14
N TRP A 127 12.69 8.20 -0.34
CA TRP A 127 13.96 8.15 0.38
C TRP A 127 14.89 9.32 0.07
N ASP A 128 15.09 9.62 -1.22
CA ASP A 128 16.01 10.66 -1.64
C ASP A 128 15.33 12.03 -1.66
N THR A 129 15.57 12.82 -0.63
CA THR A 129 15.05 14.21 -0.52
C THR A 129 15.51 15.13 -1.65
N LYS A 130 16.49 14.71 -2.46
CA LYS A 130 16.94 15.44 -3.65
C LYS A 130 16.30 14.95 -4.92
N SER A 131 15.59 13.82 -4.87
CA SER A 131 14.87 13.31 -6.03
C SER A 131 13.85 14.36 -6.51
N PRO A 132 13.76 14.63 -7.81
CA PRO A 132 12.73 15.51 -8.36
C PRO A 132 11.31 14.97 -8.13
N ASN A 133 11.20 13.67 -7.82
CA ASN A 133 9.96 12.99 -7.50
C ASN A 133 9.64 12.95 -5.99
N HIS A 134 10.55 13.44 -5.14
CA HIS A 134 10.31 13.58 -3.70
C HIS A 134 9.39 14.77 -3.43
N LYS A 135 8.12 14.60 -3.83
CA LYS A 135 7.07 15.60 -3.74
C LYS A 135 5.87 14.97 -3.11
N GLY A 136 5.44 15.50 -2.00
CA GLY A 136 4.24 15.10 -1.31
C GLY A 136 3.37 16.30 -0.99
N THR A 137 2.26 16.08 -0.34
CA THR A 137 1.34 17.12 0.11
C THR A 137 1.98 17.95 1.21
N ASP A 138 2.65 17.29 2.16
CA ASP A 138 3.38 17.92 3.26
C ASP A 138 4.90 17.62 3.25
N GLY A 139 5.36 16.73 2.39
CA GLY A 139 6.76 16.40 2.19
C GLY A 139 7.43 15.64 3.33
N THR A 140 6.66 15.08 4.26
CA THR A 140 7.21 14.44 5.46
C THR A 140 7.49 12.96 5.31
N PHE A 141 6.82 12.26 4.40
CA PHE A 141 6.96 10.82 4.16
C PHE A 141 7.01 10.01 5.47
N VAL A 142 6.02 10.21 6.31
CA VAL A 142 5.98 9.73 7.71
C VAL A 142 6.16 8.21 7.79
N TYR A 143 5.54 7.44 6.91
CA TYR A 143 5.71 5.99 6.92
C TYR A 143 7.11 5.56 6.54
N TRP A 144 7.72 6.23 5.56
CA TRP A 144 9.12 5.95 5.22
C TRP A 144 10.03 6.21 6.39
N THR A 145 9.96 7.42 6.96
CA THR A 145 10.81 7.82 8.09
C THR A 145 10.54 6.97 9.34
N GLY A 146 9.31 6.62 9.62
CA GLY A 146 8.92 5.83 10.79
C GLY A 146 9.26 4.34 10.70
N LEU A 147 9.15 3.75 9.50
CA LEU A 147 9.31 2.30 9.31
C LEU A 147 10.71 1.90 8.86
N PHE A 148 11.35 2.70 8.00
CA PHE A 148 12.58 2.27 7.33
C PHE A 148 13.85 2.94 7.82
N THR A 149 13.82 4.17 8.33
CA THR A 149 15.05 4.86 8.73
C THR A 149 15.78 4.22 9.91
N GLN A 150 15.12 3.38 10.69
CA GLN A 150 15.74 2.64 11.78
C GLN A 150 16.48 1.38 11.30
N PHE A 151 16.17 0.90 10.10
CA PHE A 151 16.68 -0.37 9.57
C PHE A 151 17.59 -0.18 8.36
N LEU A 152 17.42 0.91 7.64
CA LEU A 152 18.24 1.21 6.48
C LEU A 152 19.43 2.07 6.89
N ASN A 153 20.60 1.68 6.45
CA ASN A 153 21.75 2.57 6.44
C ASN A 153 21.37 3.87 5.71
N PRO A 154 22.02 5.01 6.04
CA PRO A 154 21.75 6.24 5.32
C PRO A 154 21.79 5.99 3.81
N PRO A 155 20.96 6.68 3.02
CA PRO A 155 20.86 6.47 1.59
C PRO A 155 22.26 6.48 0.97
N PRO A 156 22.51 5.66 -0.06
CA PRO A 156 23.73 5.76 -0.81
C PRO A 156 23.87 7.20 -1.25
N LYS A 157 25.02 7.80 -0.96
CA LYS A 157 25.29 9.17 -1.39
C LYS A 157 25.13 9.17 -2.92
N SER A 158 24.17 9.94 -3.40
CA SER A 158 24.06 10.17 -4.84
C SER A 158 25.39 10.70 -5.35
N ASN A 159 26.02 9.95 -6.22
CA ASN A 159 27.23 10.40 -6.92
C ASN A 159 26.89 11.59 -7.81
#